data_570a665d71d2efb8f4f2e6144eb31e54
#
_entry.id   570a665d71d2efb8f4f2e6144eb31e54
#
_cell.length_a   1.000
_cell.length_b   1.000
_cell.length_c   1.000
_cell.angle_alpha   90.00
_cell.angle_beta   90.00
_cell.angle_gamma   90.00
#
_symmetry.space_group_name_H-M   'P 1'
#
loop_
_entity.id
_entity.type
_entity.pdbx_description
1 polymer ?
#
loop_
_entity_poly.entity_id
_entity_poly.type
_entity_poly.pdbx_seq_one_letter_code
_entity_poly.pdbx_strand_id
1 'polypeptide(L)'
;MTRRDEAGAGGRRVESLQRPNGEHGAWMFWCPGCEGYHSFDERWTFNGDVMRPTFSPSLLVNGHGQGRRCHSFVREGRIEFCGDCDHSLAGQTVDLPPVDDDARAALGQEVRDE
;
A
#
# COMPACT_ATOMS: atom_id res chain seq x y z
N MET A 1 -22.23 -1.55 5.92
CA MET A 1 -22.09 -0.94 5.24
C MET A 1 -21.69 -1.24 3.99
N THR A 2 -22.40 -1.55 3.28
CA THR A 2 -22.09 -1.82 2.02
C THR A 2 -21.41 -0.75 1.37
N ARG A 3 -21.39 0.34 2.01
CA ARG A 3 -20.70 1.36 1.55
C ARG A 3 -19.35 1.08 1.28
N ARG A 4 -18.73 0.28 2.08
CA ARG A 4 -17.41 -0.05 1.91
C ARG A 4 -17.20 -0.71 0.61
N ASP A 5 -18.06 -1.58 0.17
CA ASP A 5 -17.88 -2.20 -1.10
C ASP A 5 -17.97 -1.20 -2.21
N GLU A 6 -18.85 -0.26 -2.10
CA GLU A 6 -18.95 0.72 -3.11
C GLU A 6 -17.74 1.58 -3.13
N ALA A 7 -17.23 1.91 -1.96
CA ALA A 7 -16.05 2.70 -1.88
C ALA A 7 -14.89 1.91 -2.45
N GLY A 8 -14.86 0.61 -2.20
CA GLY A 8 -13.80 -0.21 -2.74
C GLY A 8 -13.81 -0.24 -4.23
N ALA A 9 -14.98 -0.23 -4.84
CA ALA A 9 -15.06 -0.26 -6.27
C ALA A 9 -14.65 1.06 -6.89
N GLY A 10 -14.93 2.17 -6.21
CA GLY A 10 -14.65 3.47 -6.75
C GLY A 10 -13.64 4.29 -6.01
N GLY A 11 -13.07 3.79 -4.95
CA GLY A 11 -12.16 4.58 -4.14
C GLY A 11 -10.71 4.44 -4.53
N ARG A 12 -9.93 5.45 -4.17
CA ARG A 12 -8.51 5.37 -4.44
C ARG A 12 -7.89 4.35 -3.52
N ARG A 13 -6.88 3.67 -4.01
CA ARG A 13 -6.21 2.62 -3.26
C ARG A 13 -4.84 3.02 -2.77
N VAL A 14 -4.35 4.18 -3.20
CA VAL A 14 -3.09 4.73 -2.71
C VAL A 14 -3.30 6.18 -2.35
N GLU A 15 -2.52 6.66 -1.40
CA GLU A 15 -2.63 8.01 -0.90
C GLU A 15 -1.27 8.68 -0.99
N SER A 16 -1.23 9.90 -1.47
CA SER A 16 0.01 10.66 -1.57
C SER A 16 0.50 11.06 -0.18
N LEU A 17 1.78 10.80 0.08
CA LEU A 17 2.39 11.22 1.32
C LEU A 17 3.38 12.31 0.97
N GLN A 18 3.25 13.47 1.57
CA GLN A 18 4.06 14.62 1.23
C GLN A 18 5.26 14.76 2.14
N ARG A 19 6.33 15.30 1.58
CA ARG A 19 7.51 15.64 2.37
C ARG A 19 7.21 16.90 3.15
N PRO A 20 8.04 17.22 4.14
CA PRO A 20 7.83 18.44 4.93
C PRO A 20 7.78 19.71 4.10
N ASN A 21 8.45 19.72 2.94
CA ASN A 21 8.44 20.89 2.09
C ASN A 21 7.20 20.96 1.19
N GLY A 22 6.26 20.04 1.35
CA GLY A 22 5.04 20.04 0.58
C GLY A 22 5.08 19.24 -0.70
N GLU A 23 6.25 18.74 -1.09
CA GLU A 23 6.36 17.97 -2.32
C GLU A 23 5.95 16.53 -2.10
N HIS A 24 5.49 15.90 -3.17
CA HIS A 24 5.11 14.50 -3.11
C HIS A 24 6.32 13.66 -2.73
N GLY A 25 6.17 12.78 -1.77
CA GLY A 25 7.27 11.94 -1.32
C GLY A 25 7.09 10.48 -1.62
N ALA A 26 5.88 9.98 -1.52
CA ALA A 26 5.63 8.55 -1.68
C ALA A 26 4.15 8.29 -1.86
N TRP A 27 3.81 7.08 -2.29
CA TRP A 27 2.43 6.63 -2.36
C TRP A 27 2.26 5.56 -1.30
N MET A 28 1.29 5.75 -0.40
CA MET A 28 1.05 4.82 0.70
C MET A 28 -0.14 3.96 0.36
N PHE A 29 -0.11 2.72 0.81
CA PHE A 29 -1.24 1.81 0.66
C PHE A 29 -1.36 0.93 1.90
N TRP A 30 -2.55 0.39 2.12
CA TRP A 30 -2.79 -0.53 3.23
C TRP A 30 -2.52 -1.95 2.77
N CYS A 31 -1.62 -2.64 3.45
CA CYS A 31 -1.31 -4.02 3.12
C CYS A 31 -2.21 -4.95 3.92
N PRO A 32 -3.10 -5.68 3.27
CA PRO A 32 -4.03 -6.54 4.00
C PRO A 32 -3.35 -7.74 4.66
N GLY A 33 -2.19 -8.13 4.19
CA GLY A 33 -1.46 -9.22 4.80
C GLY A 33 -0.76 -8.81 6.08
N CYS A 34 -0.12 -7.65 6.06
CA CYS A 34 0.59 -7.14 7.25
C CYS A 34 -0.32 -6.36 8.17
N GLU A 35 -1.47 -5.93 7.66
CA GLU A 35 -2.40 -5.10 8.40
C GLU A 35 -1.70 -3.82 8.82
N GLY A 36 -1.04 -3.20 7.87
CA GLY A 36 -0.30 -1.97 8.09
C GLY A 36 -0.01 -1.29 6.79
N TYR A 37 0.56 -0.09 6.87
CA TYR A 37 0.83 0.71 5.70
C TYR A 37 2.23 0.47 5.17
N HIS A 38 2.33 0.42 3.85
CA HIS A 38 3.63 0.38 3.17
C HIS A 38 3.64 1.52 2.17
N SER A 39 4.78 1.81 1.59
CA SER A 39 4.87 2.91 0.62
C SER A 39 5.79 2.59 -0.53
N PHE A 40 5.53 3.27 -1.65
CA PHE A 40 6.41 3.25 -2.81
C PHE A 40 6.92 4.68 -2.99
N ASP A 41 8.22 4.85 -3.07
CA ASP A 41 8.78 6.19 -3.31
C ASP A 41 9.19 6.31 -4.78
N GLU A 42 9.99 7.29 -5.11
CA GLU A 42 10.31 7.56 -6.51
C GLU A 42 11.15 6.48 -7.18
N ARG A 43 11.64 5.50 -6.44
CA ARG A 43 12.40 4.41 -7.04
C ARG A 43 11.50 3.45 -7.81
N TRP A 44 10.20 3.52 -7.61
CA TRP A 44 9.24 2.66 -8.32
C TRP A 44 8.57 3.44 -9.43
N THR A 45 8.19 2.73 -10.49
CA THR A 45 7.41 3.31 -11.57
C THR A 45 5.94 3.12 -11.24
N PHE A 46 5.15 4.17 -11.44
CA PHE A 46 3.73 4.16 -11.11
C PHE A 46 2.94 4.48 -12.38
N ASN A 47 1.84 3.76 -12.60
CA ASN A 47 1.03 3.97 -13.79
C ASN A 47 0.16 5.23 -13.73
N GLY A 48 0.11 5.91 -12.59
CA GLY A 48 -0.64 7.15 -12.46
C GLY A 48 -2.11 6.99 -12.10
N ASP A 49 -2.56 5.75 -11.93
CA ASP A 49 -3.98 5.50 -11.68
C ASP A 49 -4.20 5.13 -10.22
N VAL A 50 -4.68 6.06 -9.41
CA VAL A 50 -4.84 5.83 -7.98
C VAL A 50 -5.98 4.85 -7.67
N MET A 51 -6.86 4.61 -8.64
CA MET A 51 -7.97 3.70 -8.45
C MET A 51 -7.57 2.27 -8.79
N ARG A 52 -6.66 2.11 -9.72
CA ARG A 52 -6.16 0.79 -10.12
C ARG A 52 -4.66 0.87 -10.30
N PRO A 53 -3.93 1.08 -9.21
CA PRO A 53 -2.50 1.35 -9.30
C PRO A 53 -1.68 0.15 -9.71
N THR A 54 -0.61 0.42 -10.45
CA THR A 54 0.40 -0.56 -10.78
C THR A 54 1.74 0.08 -10.47
N PHE A 55 2.55 -0.62 -9.67
CA PHE A 55 3.88 -0.17 -9.34
C PHE A 55 4.89 -1.24 -9.76
N SER A 56 6.06 -0.82 -10.15
CA SER A 56 7.08 -1.73 -10.62
C SER A 56 8.43 -1.21 -10.17
N PRO A 57 9.31 -2.07 -9.70
CA PRO A 57 9.20 -3.52 -9.53
C PRO A 57 8.45 -3.90 -8.25
N SER A 58 8.72 -5.10 -7.74
CA SER A 58 8.06 -5.56 -6.52
C SER A 58 8.54 -4.78 -5.30
N LEU A 59 7.77 -4.85 -4.23
CA LEU A 59 8.11 -4.20 -2.98
C LEU A 59 8.47 -5.27 -1.96
N LEU A 60 9.66 -5.14 -1.36
CA LEU A 60 10.09 -6.05 -0.33
C LEU A 60 10.22 -5.27 0.98
N VAL A 61 9.43 -5.62 1.96
CA VAL A 61 9.42 -4.95 3.25
C VAL A 61 10.02 -5.90 4.28
N ASN A 62 10.95 -5.39 5.07
CA ASN A 62 11.61 -6.15 6.12
C ASN A 62 12.36 -7.35 5.58
N GLY A 63 12.96 -7.21 4.43
CA GLY A 63 13.67 -8.31 3.79
C GLY A 63 14.94 -8.69 4.51
N HIS A 64 15.40 -7.88 5.46
CA HIS A 64 16.58 -8.22 6.18
C HIS A 64 16.28 -8.96 7.47
N GLY A 65 15.09 -9.42 7.66
CA GLY A 65 14.80 -10.21 8.83
C GLY A 65 14.37 -9.46 10.06
N GLN A 66 14.12 -8.16 9.93
CA GLN A 66 13.66 -7.40 11.03
C GLN A 66 12.17 -7.34 10.95
N GLY A 67 11.48 -8.12 11.69
CA GLY A 67 10.04 -8.15 11.68
C GLY A 67 9.52 -9.05 10.57
N ARG A 68 8.30 -8.81 10.16
CA ARG A 68 7.61 -9.69 9.23
C ARG A 68 7.96 -9.34 7.80
N ARG A 69 8.40 -10.31 7.04
CA ARG A 69 8.73 -10.09 5.64
C ARG A 69 7.45 -10.01 4.81
N CYS A 70 7.39 -9.02 3.94
CA CYS A 70 6.28 -8.90 3.01
C CYS A 70 6.84 -8.55 1.64
N HIS A 71 6.63 -9.43 0.66
CA HIS A 71 7.16 -9.25 -0.68
C HIS A 71 5.96 -9.31 -1.63
N SER A 72 5.73 -8.25 -2.38
CA SER A 72 4.51 -8.17 -3.16
C SER A 72 4.68 -7.38 -4.44
N PHE A 73 3.71 -7.58 -5.34
CA PHE A 73 3.58 -6.78 -6.55
C PHE A 73 2.22 -6.12 -6.48
N VAL A 74 2.14 -4.84 -6.81
CA VAL A 74 0.85 -4.15 -6.90
C VAL A 74 0.58 -3.91 -8.37
N ARG A 75 -0.47 -4.53 -8.89
CA ARG A 75 -0.81 -4.46 -10.31
C ARG A 75 -2.31 -4.28 -10.48
N GLU A 76 -2.67 -3.25 -11.21
CA GLU A 76 -4.08 -3.00 -11.56
C GLU A 76 -5.02 -3.02 -10.36
N GLY A 77 -4.60 -2.44 -9.25
CA GLY A 77 -5.42 -2.35 -8.05
C GLY A 77 -5.47 -3.60 -7.22
N ARG A 78 -4.61 -4.58 -7.52
CA ARG A 78 -4.55 -5.82 -6.75
C ARG A 78 -3.16 -6.01 -6.21
N ILE A 79 -3.03 -6.73 -5.10
CA ILE A 79 -1.73 -7.00 -4.53
C ILE A 79 -1.49 -8.50 -4.61
N GLU A 80 -0.34 -8.88 -5.22
CA GLU A 80 0.05 -10.28 -5.39
C GLU A 80 1.15 -10.55 -4.40
N PHE A 81 0.90 -11.38 -3.41
CA PHE A 81 1.90 -11.67 -2.39
C PHE A 81 2.76 -12.83 -2.85
N CYS A 82 4.07 -12.65 -2.77
CA CYS A 82 4.99 -13.74 -3.12
C CYS A 82 4.95 -14.80 -2.02
N GLY A 83 5.41 -15.98 -2.34
CA GLY A 83 5.32 -17.09 -1.41
C GLY A 83 6.24 -16.97 -0.20
N ASP A 84 7.21 -16.04 -0.25
CA ASP A 84 8.14 -15.85 0.86
C ASP A 84 7.64 -14.86 1.90
N CYS A 85 6.39 -14.40 1.79
CA CYS A 85 5.82 -13.54 2.83
C CYS A 85 5.62 -14.33 4.12
N ASP A 86 5.69 -13.62 5.23
CA ASP A 86 5.54 -14.25 6.54
C ASP A 86 4.09 -14.25 7.05
N HIS A 87 3.16 -13.65 6.32
CA HIS A 87 1.77 -13.60 6.77
C HIS A 87 0.90 -14.60 6.00
N SER A 88 -0.34 -14.71 6.41
CA SER A 88 -1.21 -15.76 5.91
C SER A 88 -1.62 -15.61 4.45
N LEU A 89 -1.39 -14.44 3.85
CA LEU A 89 -1.77 -14.23 2.46
C LEU A 89 -0.64 -14.55 1.49
N ALA A 90 0.46 -15.13 1.97
CA ALA A 90 1.58 -15.51 1.11
C ALA A 90 1.07 -16.35 -0.07
N GLY A 91 1.50 -16.00 -1.26
CA GLY A 91 1.14 -16.72 -2.46
C GLY A 91 -0.23 -16.37 -3.03
N GLN A 92 -0.94 -15.44 -2.42
CA GLN A 92 -2.28 -15.10 -2.87
C GLN A 92 -2.33 -13.73 -3.51
N THR A 93 -3.34 -13.50 -4.35
CA THR A 93 -3.60 -12.20 -4.95
C THR A 93 -4.96 -11.75 -4.49
N VAL A 94 -5.02 -10.54 -3.92
CA VAL A 94 -6.29 -10.01 -3.44
C VAL A 94 -6.42 -8.56 -3.88
N ASP A 95 -7.60 -8.00 -3.78
CA ASP A 95 -7.79 -6.60 -4.11
C ASP A 95 -7.06 -5.75 -3.09
N LEU A 96 -6.45 -4.68 -3.56
CA LEU A 96 -5.83 -3.72 -2.66
C LEU A 96 -6.96 -2.87 -2.07
N PRO A 97 -7.09 -2.78 -0.77
CA PRO A 97 -8.23 -2.05 -0.19
C PRO A 97 -8.09 -0.55 -0.42
N PRO A 98 -9.20 0.15 -0.45
CA PRO A 98 -9.13 1.60 -0.63
C PRO A 98 -8.63 2.28 0.63
N VAL A 99 -8.04 3.45 0.47
CA VAL A 99 -7.67 4.29 1.60
C VAL A 99 -8.72 5.37 1.73
N ASP A 100 -8.94 5.86 2.95
CA ASP A 100 -9.94 6.89 3.17
C ASP A 100 -9.36 7.97 4.08
N ASP A 101 -10.19 8.90 4.49
CA ASP A 101 -9.71 10.01 5.29
C ASP A 101 -9.20 9.57 6.64
N ASP A 102 -9.80 8.56 7.21
CA ASP A 102 -9.34 8.06 8.50
C ASP A 102 -7.96 7.44 8.35
N ALA A 103 -7.73 6.71 7.27
CA ALA A 103 -6.45 6.12 7.02
C ALA A 103 -5.40 7.21 6.86
N ARG A 104 -5.76 8.30 6.17
CA ARG A 104 -4.84 9.38 5.97
C ARG A 104 -4.45 10.03 7.28
N ALA A 105 -5.41 10.21 8.18
CA ALA A 105 -5.12 10.78 9.47
C ALA A 105 -4.20 9.87 10.27
N ALA A 106 -4.43 8.57 10.20
CA ALA A 106 -3.59 7.62 10.91
C ALA A 106 -2.17 7.63 10.36
N LEU A 107 -2.04 7.75 9.05
CA LEU A 107 -0.72 7.81 8.45
C LEU A 107 0.02 9.06 8.91
N GLY A 108 -0.69 10.16 9.00
CA GLY A 108 -0.08 11.39 9.47
C GLY A 108 0.46 11.24 10.87
N GLN A 109 -0.27 10.55 11.70
CA GLN A 109 0.15 10.36 13.06
C GLN A 109 1.35 9.44 13.13
N GLU A 110 1.36 8.40 12.34
CA GLU A 110 2.47 7.49 12.33
C GLU A 110 3.73 8.18 11.88
N VAL A 111 3.64 8.98 10.87
CA VAL A 111 4.80 9.68 10.37
C VAL A 111 5.35 10.61 11.43
N ARG A 112 4.48 11.27 12.17
CA ARG A 112 4.96 12.13 13.19
C ARG A 112 5.67 11.41 14.29
N ASP A 113 5.28 10.21 14.60
CA ASP A 113 5.89 9.45 15.66
C ASP A 113 7.27 8.96 15.29
N GLU A 114 7.58 8.97 14.06
CA GLU A 114 8.90 8.59 13.65
C GLU A 114 9.84 9.74 13.71
#